data_6ca8418fd49e8adc0b85185ba85631ee
#
_entry.id   6ca8418fd49e8adc0b85185ba85631ee
#
_cell.length_a   1.000
_cell.length_b   1.000
_cell.length_c   1.000
_cell.angle_alpha   90.00
_cell.angle_beta   90.00
_cell.angle_gamma   90.00
#
_symmetry.space_group_name_H-M   'P 1'
#
loop_
_entity.id
_entity.type
_entity.pdbx_description
1 polymer ?
#
loop_
_entity_poly.entity_id
_entity_poly.type
_entity_poly.pdbx_seq_one_letter_code
_entity_poly.pdbx_strand_id
1 'polypeptide(L)'
;EAHQSLVTNGLRHKVRLQVDGGLKTGIDIVKAAILGAESFGFGTAPMVTLGCKFLRICHLNNCATGVATQDEVLREQFFKGLPDQVMNYFKFIAQDVREILAHLGVESLTAIIGRTDLLVPLSGITAKQQKLDLRPIIAPVVATDDTALYQTDTNEPFDKGELNQRLLSLAADAIAHSSGGEYRLNIQNTDRSVGAALSG
;
A
#
# COMPACT_ATOMS: atom_id res chain seq x y z
N GLU A 1 16.43 3.87 1.51
CA GLU A 1 17.10 3.16 2.62
C GLU A 1 16.59 1.72 2.79
N ALA A 2 15.25 1.47 3.00
CA ALA A 2 14.72 0.11 3.20
C ALA A 2 15.07 -0.83 2.03
N HIS A 3 14.84 -0.40 0.78
CA HIS A 3 15.23 -1.14 -0.40
C HIS A 3 16.73 -1.46 -0.41
N GLN A 4 17.58 -0.44 -0.21
CA GLN A 4 19.04 -0.59 -0.17
C GLN A 4 19.47 -1.61 0.91
N SER A 5 18.90 -1.50 2.12
CA SER A 5 19.21 -2.44 3.21
C SER A 5 18.79 -3.87 2.90
N LEU A 6 17.61 -4.08 2.32
CA LEU A 6 17.12 -5.40 1.93
C LEU A 6 17.99 -6.03 0.84
N VAL A 7 18.39 -5.26 -0.16
CA VAL A 7 19.28 -5.74 -1.23
C VAL A 7 20.64 -6.11 -0.66
N THR A 8 21.26 -5.22 0.12
CA THR A 8 22.60 -5.44 0.71
C THR A 8 22.64 -6.69 1.61
N ASN A 9 21.54 -7.00 2.29
CA ASN A 9 21.45 -8.18 3.16
C ASN A 9 20.87 -9.43 2.45
N GLY A 10 20.66 -9.40 1.13
CA GLY A 10 20.13 -10.55 0.39
C GLY A 10 18.70 -10.93 0.76
N LEU A 11 17.90 -9.98 1.28
CA LEU A 11 16.53 -10.22 1.75
C LEU A 11 15.45 -9.66 0.83
N ARG A 12 15.86 -8.93 -0.22
CA ARG A 12 14.92 -8.20 -1.07
C ARG A 12 13.91 -9.10 -1.78
N HIS A 13 14.33 -10.28 -2.20
CA HIS A 13 13.49 -11.29 -2.85
C HIS A 13 12.31 -11.78 -1.97
N LYS A 14 12.46 -11.71 -0.64
CA LYS A 14 11.45 -12.20 0.33
C LYS A 14 10.38 -11.16 0.68
N VAL A 15 10.62 -9.87 0.40
CA VAL A 15 9.83 -8.77 0.96
C VAL A 15 9.27 -7.90 -0.16
N ARG A 16 7.95 -7.71 -0.16
CA ARG A 16 7.28 -6.73 -0.99
C ARG A 16 7.30 -5.38 -0.28
N LEU A 17 7.91 -4.38 -0.91
CA LEU A 17 7.94 -3.02 -0.37
C LEU A 17 6.72 -2.24 -0.80
N GLN A 18 5.99 -1.74 0.19
CA GLN A 18 4.91 -0.79 -0.03
C GLN A 18 5.32 0.60 0.44
N VAL A 19 5.01 1.60 -0.36
CA VAL A 19 5.12 3.01 0.02
C VAL A 19 3.73 3.59 0.23
N ASP A 20 3.58 4.40 1.25
CA ASP A 20 2.38 5.17 1.56
C ASP A 20 2.77 6.58 1.99
N GLY A 21 1.89 7.54 1.80
CA GLY A 21 2.09 8.91 2.23
C GLY A 21 2.31 9.91 1.09
N GLY A 22 1.28 10.67 0.81
CA GLY A 22 1.36 11.82 -0.09
C GLY A 22 1.40 11.53 -1.58
N LEU A 23 1.24 10.29 -2.02
CA LEU A 23 1.18 9.93 -3.44
C LEU A 23 -0.09 10.50 -4.09
N LYS A 24 0.04 11.15 -5.25
CA LYS A 24 -1.07 11.84 -5.93
C LYS A 24 -1.06 11.68 -7.45
N THR A 25 0.10 11.50 -8.07
CA THR A 25 0.30 11.51 -9.53
C THR A 25 1.12 10.32 -10.00
N GLY A 26 1.13 10.03 -11.28
CA GLY A 26 1.96 8.95 -11.83
C GLY A 26 3.45 9.18 -11.62
N ILE A 27 3.91 10.44 -11.64
CA ILE A 27 5.33 10.74 -11.37
C ILE A 27 5.72 10.39 -9.92
N ASP A 28 4.81 10.51 -8.95
CA ASP A 28 5.09 10.08 -7.58
C ASP A 28 5.27 8.56 -7.51
N ILE A 29 4.44 7.81 -8.25
CA ILE A 29 4.53 6.34 -8.36
C ILE A 29 5.85 5.93 -9.00
N VAL A 30 6.21 6.54 -10.13
CA VAL A 30 7.46 6.23 -10.85
C VAL A 30 8.67 6.52 -9.97
N LYS A 31 8.73 7.68 -9.30
CA LYS A 31 9.81 8.01 -8.36
C LYS A 31 9.88 7.01 -7.20
N ALA A 32 8.75 6.63 -6.63
CA ALA A 32 8.71 5.65 -5.55
C ALA A 32 9.17 4.26 -6.01
N ALA A 33 8.79 3.83 -7.23
CA ALA A 33 9.27 2.58 -7.82
C ALA A 33 10.79 2.61 -8.05
N ILE A 34 11.33 3.69 -8.61
CA ILE A 34 12.77 3.88 -8.78
C ILE A 34 13.51 3.78 -7.43
N LEU A 35 12.90 4.27 -6.34
CA LEU A 35 13.44 4.15 -4.98
C LEU A 35 13.19 2.77 -4.33
N GLY A 36 12.55 1.83 -5.02
CA GLY A 36 12.42 0.44 -4.62
C GLY A 36 11.02 -0.02 -4.23
N ALA A 37 9.97 0.79 -4.38
CA ALA A 37 8.62 0.38 -4.06
C ALA A 37 7.98 -0.49 -5.15
N GLU A 38 7.16 -1.47 -4.73
CA GLU A 38 6.39 -2.37 -5.59
C GLU A 38 4.89 -2.20 -5.42
N SER A 39 4.48 -1.61 -4.30
CA SER A 39 3.08 -1.38 -3.95
C SER A 39 2.91 0.05 -3.45
N PHE A 40 1.74 0.65 -3.70
CA PHE A 40 1.53 2.07 -3.49
C PHE A 40 0.21 2.30 -2.77
N GLY A 41 0.28 2.89 -1.56
CA GLY A 41 -0.88 3.25 -0.76
C GLY A 41 -1.33 4.69 -1.01
N PHE A 42 -2.63 4.88 -1.15
CA PHE A 42 -3.23 6.20 -1.39
C PHE A 42 -4.26 6.49 -0.30
N GLY A 43 -4.11 7.60 0.40
CA GLY A 43 -5.10 8.07 1.37
C GLY A 43 -5.82 9.33 0.86
N THR A 44 -5.13 10.44 0.90
CA THR A 44 -5.71 11.77 0.68
C THR A 44 -6.28 11.98 -0.73
N ALA A 45 -5.58 11.55 -1.77
CA ALA A 45 -6.02 11.85 -3.14
C ALA A 45 -7.35 11.18 -3.50
N PRO A 46 -7.59 9.87 -3.24
CA PRO A 46 -8.92 9.29 -3.40
C PRO A 46 -9.99 9.95 -2.54
N MET A 47 -9.66 10.38 -1.32
CA MET A 47 -10.62 11.11 -0.48
C MET A 47 -11.03 12.45 -1.09
N VAL A 48 -10.07 13.16 -1.73
CA VAL A 48 -10.36 14.41 -2.44
C VAL A 48 -11.27 14.19 -3.63
N THR A 49 -11.09 13.10 -4.38
CA THR A 49 -11.99 12.76 -5.48
C THR A 49 -13.44 12.52 -5.02
N LEU A 50 -13.63 12.08 -3.78
CA LEU A 50 -14.93 11.90 -3.15
C LEU A 50 -15.48 13.18 -2.51
N GLY A 51 -14.79 14.32 -2.63
CA GLY A 51 -15.26 15.61 -2.13
C GLY A 51 -14.65 16.07 -0.80
N CYS A 52 -13.59 15.39 -0.31
CA CYS A 52 -12.88 15.84 0.89
C CYS A 52 -12.24 17.22 0.67
N LYS A 53 -12.51 18.15 1.57
CA LYS A 53 -12.00 19.54 1.55
C LYS A 53 -10.86 19.80 2.54
N PHE A 54 -10.20 18.75 3.02
CA PHE A 54 -9.07 18.87 3.96
C PHE A 54 -9.38 19.62 5.27
N LEU A 55 -10.59 19.49 5.79
CA LEU A 55 -10.98 20.13 7.04
C LEU A 55 -10.22 19.62 8.27
N ARG A 56 -9.61 18.40 8.17
CA ARG A 56 -8.83 17.76 9.23
C ARG A 56 -9.58 17.52 10.55
N ILE A 57 -10.90 17.45 10.50
CA ILE A 57 -11.81 17.18 11.62
C ILE A 57 -12.40 15.77 11.60
N CYS A 58 -11.78 14.85 10.83
CA CYS A 58 -12.28 13.47 10.64
C CYS A 58 -12.46 12.72 11.97
N HIS A 59 -11.59 12.98 12.95
CA HIS A 59 -11.61 12.36 14.26
C HIS A 59 -12.77 12.83 15.17
N LEU A 60 -13.46 13.90 14.80
CA LEU A 60 -14.57 14.47 15.58
C LEU A 60 -15.94 13.93 15.14
N ASN A 61 -16.01 13.01 14.18
CA ASN A 61 -17.24 12.54 13.59
C ASN A 61 -18.17 13.66 13.06
N ASN A 62 -17.58 14.78 12.67
CA ASN A 62 -18.30 16.00 12.25
C ASN A 62 -17.72 16.53 10.92
N CYS A 63 -17.61 15.64 9.93
CA CYS A 63 -17.12 16.00 8.61
C CYS A 63 -18.21 16.73 7.81
N ALA A 64 -18.06 18.03 7.63
CA ALA A 64 -19.06 18.87 6.92
C ALA A 64 -19.27 18.48 5.45
N THR A 65 -18.41 17.64 4.85
CA THR A 65 -18.58 17.13 3.49
C THR A 65 -19.16 15.70 3.47
N GLY A 66 -19.48 15.12 4.61
CA GLY A 66 -20.06 13.79 4.74
C GLY A 66 -19.10 12.62 4.42
N VAL A 67 -17.83 12.90 4.03
CA VAL A 67 -16.88 11.85 3.59
C VAL A 67 -16.42 10.97 4.74
N ALA A 68 -16.15 11.55 5.89
CA ALA A 68 -15.58 10.86 7.04
C ALA A 68 -16.39 11.14 8.32
N THR A 69 -17.64 10.70 8.33
CA THR A 69 -18.55 10.82 9.47
C THR A 69 -19.55 9.68 9.48
N GLN A 70 -20.07 9.35 10.64
CA GLN A 70 -21.19 8.42 10.86
C GLN A 70 -22.52 9.17 11.08
N ASP A 71 -22.50 10.51 11.12
CA ASP A 71 -23.70 11.32 11.22
C ASP A 71 -24.55 11.16 9.94
N GLU A 72 -25.81 10.72 10.10
CA GLU A 72 -26.71 10.41 8.98
C GLU A 72 -27.03 11.67 8.16
N VAL A 73 -27.28 12.78 8.83
CA VAL A 73 -27.63 14.05 8.16
C VAL A 73 -26.48 14.54 7.32
N LEU A 74 -25.26 14.54 7.85
CA LEU A 74 -24.07 14.95 7.12
C LEU A 74 -23.79 14.02 5.94
N ARG A 75 -23.98 12.71 6.11
CA ARG A 75 -23.79 11.74 5.02
C ARG A 75 -24.82 11.89 3.91
N GLU A 76 -26.10 11.98 4.25
CA GLU A 76 -27.17 12.02 3.25
C GLU A 76 -27.21 13.35 2.50
N GLN A 77 -27.03 14.46 3.20
CA GLN A 77 -27.19 15.79 2.61
C GLN A 77 -25.93 16.29 1.91
N PHE A 78 -24.74 15.98 2.42
CA PHE A 78 -23.49 16.61 1.97
C PHE A 78 -22.54 15.68 1.24
N PHE A 79 -22.58 14.34 1.45
CA PHE A 79 -21.75 13.42 0.69
C PHE A 79 -22.26 13.29 -0.74
N LYS A 80 -21.41 13.65 -1.69
CA LYS A 80 -21.70 13.60 -3.14
C LYS A 80 -20.70 12.75 -3.92
N GLY A 81 -19.84 12.00 -3.22
CA GLY A 81 -18.84 11.14 -3.85
C GLY A 81 -19.48 9.95 -4.56
N LEU A 82 -18.91 9.59 -5.70
CA LEU A 82 -19.31 8.43 -6.50
C LEU A 82 -18.12 7.47 -6.66
N PRO A 83 -18.33 6.15 -6.67
CA PRO A 83 -17.26 5.17 -6.93
C PRO A 83 -16.51 5.44 -8.23
N ASP A 84 -17.22 5.87 -9.27
CA ASP A 84 -16.63 6.18 -10.59
C ASP A 84 -15.55 7.27 -10.53
N GLN A 85 -15.67 8.23 -9.63
CA GLN A 85 -14.66 9.27 -9.44
C GLN A 85 -13.33 8.67 -8.99
N VAL A 86 -13.36 7.72 -8.05
CA VAL A 86 -12.17 7.02 -7.57
C VAL A 86 -11.61 6.10 -8.65
N MET A 87 -12.48 5.36 -9.35
CA MET A 87 -12.05 4.50 -10.45
C MET A 87 -11.38 5.30 -11.57
N ASN A 88 -11.94 6.42 -11.96
CA ASN A 88 -11.37 7.28 -12.99
C ASN A 88 -10.05 7.90 -12.52
N TYR A 89 -9.95 8.33 -11.27
CA TYR A 89 -8.70 8.80 -10.70
C TYR A 89 -7.59 7.77 -10.86
N PHE A 90 -7.82 6.50 -10.49
CA PHE A 90 -6.80 5.46 -10.63
C PHE A 90 -6.52 5.08 -12.09
N LYS A 91 -7.50 5.15 -12.99
CA LYS A 91 -7.26 5.00 -14.43
C LYS A 91 -6.33 6.10 -14.96
N PHE A 92 -6.53 7.35 -14.55
CA PHE A 92 -5.64 8.45 -14.92
C PHE A 92 -4.24 8.28 -14.36
N ILE A 93 -4.10 7.85 -13.10
CA ILE A 93 -2.79 7.51 -12.52
C ILE A 93 -2.09 6.42 -13.34
N ALA A 94 -2.80 5.35 -13.68
CA ALA A 94 -2.23 4.27 -14.47
C ALA A 94 -1.80 4.74 -15.88
N GLN A 95 -2.59 5.61 -16.50
CA GLN A 95 -2.24 6.17 -17.80
C GLN A 95 -1.03 7.10 -17.71
N ASP A 96 -0.97 7.97 -16.71
CA ASP A 96 0.16 8.86 -16.44
C ASP A 96 1.47 8.04 -16.23
N VAL A 97 1.40 6.97 -15.44
CA VAL A 97 2.54 6.04 -15.27
C VAL A 97 2.96 5.42 -16.60
N ARG A 98 2.02 4.93 -17.41
CA ARG A 98 2.32 4.33 -18.73
C ARG A 98 3.02 5.31 -19.66
N GLU A 99 2.56 6.55 -19.70
CA GLU A 99 3.17 7.61 -20.52
C GLU A 99 4.59 7.92 -20.08
N ILE A 100 4.83 8.01 -18.76
CA ILE A 100 6.18 8.23 -18.22
C ILE A 100 7.11 7.04 -18.56
N LEU A 101 6.63 5.79 -18.39
CA LEU A 101 7.42 4.61 -18.74
C LEU A 101 7.77 4.58 -20.24
N ALA A 102 6.82 4.94 -21.10
CA ALA A 102 7.05 5.05 -22.54
C ALA A 102 8.11 6.11 -22.88
N HIS A 103 8.08 7.28 -22.21
CA HIS A 103 9.13 8.31 -22.38
C HIS A 103 10.50 7.84 -21.88
N LEU A 104 10.55 7.00 -20.85
CA LEU A 104 11.80 6.40 -20.37
C LEU A 104 12.28 5.22 -21.24
N GLY A 105 11.48 4.78 -22.20
CA GLY A 105 11.79 3.62 -23.05
C GLY A 105 11.78 2.29 -22.33
N VAL A 106 10.97 2.15 -21.25
CA VAL A 106 10.85 0.93 -20.46
C VAL A 106 9.44 0.32 -20.54
N GLU A 107 9.38 -1.01 -20.52
CA GLU A 107 8.14 -1.75 -20.78
C GLU A 107 7.24 -1.92 -19.54
N SER A 108 7.80 -1.84 -18.34
CA SER A 108 7.04 -2.09 -17.11
C SER A 108 7.54 -1.29 -15.93
N LEU A 109 6.66 -1.12 -14.93
CA LEU A 109 7.03 -0.49 -13.66
C LEU A 109 8.09 -1.32 -12.91
N THR A 110 8.04 -2.64 -13.02
CA THR A 110 9.01 -3.55 -12.41
C THR A 110 10.43 -3.32 -12.94
N ALA A 111 10.57 -2.96 -14.23
CA ALA A 111 11.87 -2.73 -14.86
C ALA A 111 12.62 -1.50 -14.32
N ILE A 112 11.94 -0.61 -13.60
CA ILE A 112 12.56 0.59 -13.01
C ILE A 112 12.77 0.49 -11.50
N ILE A 113 12.38 -0.62 -10.86
CA ILE A 113 12.56 -0.78 -9.41
C ILE A 113 14.05 -0.75 -9.07
N GLY A 114 14.43 0.17 -8.18
CA GLY A 114 15.81 0.35 -7.75
C GLY A 114 16.72 1.08 -8.75
N ARG A 115 16.21 1.48 -9.93
CA ARG A 115 16.98 2.17 -10.99
C ARG A 115 17.21 3.65 -10.64
N THR A 116 17.93 3.90 -9.54
CA THR A 116 18.22 5.26 -9.06
C THR A 116 19.08 6.09 -10.02
N ASP A 117 19.72 5.46 -11.02
CA ASP A 117 20.38 6.11 -12.15
C ASP A 117 19.43 6.97 -13.01
N LEU A 118 18.12 6.71 -12.94
CA LEU A 118 17.07 7.51 -13.59
C LEU A 118 16.70 8.78 -12.82
N LEU A 119 17.26 9.00 -11.63
CA LEU A 119 16.97 10.16 -10.80
C LEU A 119 18.14 11.15 -10.81
N VAL A 120 17.82 12.41 -11.07
CA VAL A 120 18.78 13.51 -10.97
C VAL A 120 18.30 14.50 -9.90
N PRO A 121 19.09 14.73 -8.84
CA PRO A 121 18.76 15.74 -7.84
C PRO A 121 18.77 17.14 -8.47
N LEU A 122 17.69 17.88 -8.27
CA LEU A 122 17.64 19.28 -8.67
C LEU A 122 18.36 20.15 -7.64
N SER A 123 19.01 21.20 -8.10
CA SER A 123 19.60 22.22 -7.23
C SER A 123 18.52 22.89 -6.39
N GLY A 124 18.75 23.03 -5.09
CA GLY A 124 17.83 23.73 -4.20
C GLY A 124 17.75 25.22 -4.51
N ILE A 125 16.53 25.77 -4.44
CA ILE A 125 16.28 27.21 -4.67
C ILE A 125 16.59 28.03 -3.41
N THR A 126 16.25 27.48 -2.23
CA THR A 126 16.48 28.15 -0.95
C THR A 126 17.78 27.69 -0.27
N ALA A 127 18.34 28.51 0.59
CA ALA A 127 19.54 28.15 1.37
C ALA A 127 19.36 26.86 2.20
N LYS A 128 18.12 26.56 2.65
CA LYS A 128 17.79 25.32 3.35
C LYS A 128 17.83 24.12 2.41
N GLN A 129 17.24 24.24 1.21
CA GLN A 129 17.24 23.17 0.22
C GLN A 129 18.65 22.87 -0.31
N GLN A 130 19.50 23.89 -0.46
CA GLN A 130 20.90 23.73 -0.92
C GLN A 130 21.76 22.94 0.08
N LYS A 131 21.36 22.90 1.37
CA LYS A 131 22.04 22.09 2.40
C LYS A 131 21.59 20.63 2.42
N LEU A 132 20.54 20.28 1.67
CA LEU A 132 20.01 18.90 1.63
C LEU A 132 20.88 18.03 0.73
N ASP A 133 21.45 16.98 1.30
CA ASP A 133 22.18 15.96 0.54
C ASP A 133 21.27 14.76 0.26
N LEU A 134 20.90 14.58 -0.99
CA LEU A 134 20.07 13.45 -1.45
C LEU A 134 20.89 12.25 -1.94
N ARG A 135 22.21 12.39 -2.05
CA ARG A 135 23.10 11.32 -2.56
C ARG A 135 22.95 9.99 -1.82
N PRO A 136 22.85 9.94 -0.48
CA PRO A 136 22.66 8.67 0.22
C PRO A 136 21.34 7.95 -0.14
N ILE A 137 20.28 8.70 -0.45
CA ILE A 137 18.96 8.15 -0.79
C ILE A 137 18.95 7.55 -2.20
N ILE A 138 19.64 8.22 -3.15
CA ILE A 138 19.70 7.80 -4.54
C ILE A 138 20.97 7.00 -4.88
N ALA A 139 21.80 6.70 -3.89
CA ALA A 139 22.99 5.87 -4.09
C ALA A 139 22.58 4.52 -4.70
N PRO A 140 23.20 4.09 -5.81
CA PRO A 140 22.90 2.80 -6.38
C PRO A 140 23.29 1.69 -5.38
N VAL A 141 22.48 0.65 -5.34
CA VAL A 141 22.86 -0.56 -4.60
C VAL A 141 23.80 -1.36 -5.49
N VAL A 142 24.85 -1.90 -4.90
CA VAL A 142 25.74 -2.83 -5.63
C VAL A 142 24.95 -4.14 -5.81
N ALA A 143 24.41 -4.32 -6.98
CA ALA A 143 23.70 -5.52 -7.39
C ALA A 143 24.58 -6.34 -8.33
N THR A 144 24.59 -7.64 -8.16
CA THR A 144 25.10 -8.61 -9.14
C THR A 144 23.95 -9.05 -10.03
N ASP A 145 24.22 -9.73 -11.13
CA ASP A 145 23.18 -10.22 -12.06
C ASP A 145 22.13 -11.10 -11.37
N ASP A 146 22.51 -11.79 -10.29
CA ASP A 146 21.62 -12.64 -9.49
C ASP A 146 20.89 -11.89 -8.36
N THR A 147 21.10 -10.59 -8.19
CA THR A 147 20.52 -9.83 -7.10
C THR A 147 19.08 -9.43 -7.42
N ALA A 148 18.12 -9.96 -6.66
CA ALA A 148 16.72 -9.55 -6.81
C ALA A 148 16.53 -8.09 -6.34
N LEU A 149 15.88 -7.27 -7.16
CA LEU A 149 15.52 -5.88 -6.86
C LEU A 149 14.06 -5.71 -6.43
N TYR A 150 13.28 -6.78 -6.44
CA TYR A 150 11.89 -6.84 -6.02
C TYR A 150 11.57 -8.22 -5.46
N GLN A 151 10.36 -8.41 -4.92
CA GLN A 151 9.94 -9.70 -4.37
C GLN A 151 9.78 -10.73 -5.49
N THR A 152 10.47 -11.87 -5.36
CA THR A 152 10.36 -13.03 -6.26
C THR A 152 9.83 -14.26 -5.54
N ASP A 153 10.04 -14.34 -4.23
CA ASP A 153 9.58 -15.47 -3.42
C ASP A 153 8.14 -15.26 -2.95
N THR A 154 7.39 -16.33 -2.91
CA THR A 154 6.11 -16.37 -2.19
C THR A 154 6.38 -16.68 -0.73
N ASN A 155 5.75 -15.92 0.17
CA ASN A 155 5.78 -16.28 1.57
C ASN A 155 4.92 -17.53 1.80
N GLU A 156 5.41 -18.45 2.62
CA GLU A 156 4.59 -19.56 3.10
C GLU A 156 3.36 -19.03 3.83
N PRO A 157 2.20 -19.71 3.69
CA PRO A 157 1.01 -19.34 4.42
C PRO A 157 1.29 -19.28 5.93
N PHE A 158 0.86 -18.22 6.58
CA PHE A 158 1.00 -18.11 8.03
C PHE A 158 0.19 -19.20 8.72
N ASP A 159 0.83 -20.00 9.56
CA ASP A 159 0.15 -20.93 10.45
C ASP A 159 -0.65 -20.14 11.50
N LYS A 160 -1.97 -20.22 11.39
CA LYS A 160 -2.90 -19.54 12.30
C LYS A 160 -3.04 -20.26 13.65
N GLY A 161 -2.29 -21.33 13.86
CA GLY A 161 -2.22 -22.08 15.10
C GLY A 161 -3.28 -23.17 15.27
N GLU A 162 -3.00 -24.08 16.19
CA GLU A 162 -3.81 -25.29 16.47
C GLU A 162 -5.27 -24.97 16.84
N LEU A 163 -5.49 -23.87 17.58
CA LEU A 163 -6.83 -23.46 17.97
C LEU A 163 -7.71 -23.13 16.76
N ASN A 164 -7.16 -22.45 15.75
CA ASN A 164 -7.88 -22.14 14.50
C ASN A 164 -8.18 -23.40 13.69
N GLN A 165 -7.26 -24.37 13.63
CA GLN A 165 -7.48 -25.66 12.97
C GLN A 165 -8.60 -26.45 13.66
N ARG A 166 -8.58 -26.48 14.99
CA ARG A 166 -9.64 -27.11 15.79
C ARG A 166 -10.98 -26.44 15.57
N LEU A 167 -11.03 -25.11 15.53
CA LEU A 167 -12.25 -24.36 15.28
C LEU A 167 -12.83 -24.65 13.88
N LEU A 168 -11.98 -24.72 12.86
CA LEU A 168 -12.38 -25.13 11.50
C LEU A 168 -13.00 -26.52 11.49
N SER A 169 -12.38 -27.49 12.17
CA SER A 169 -12.91 -28.86 12.24
C SER A 169 -14.25 -28.93 12.94
N LEU A 170 -14.43 -28.18 14.03
CA LEU A 170 -15.71 -28.10 14.76
C LEU A 170 -16.83 -27.44 13.95
N ALA A 171 -16.50 -26.44 13.13
CA ALA A 171 -17.45 -25.67 12.34
C ALA A 171 -17.74 -26.28 10.96
N ALA A 172 -16.97 -27.29 10.53
CA ALA A 172 -17.05 -27.83 9.17
C ALA A 172 -18.47 -28.21 8.73
N ASP A 173 -19.18 -28.94 9.57
CA ASP A 173 -20.54 -29.39 9.25
C ASP A 173 -21.55 -28.23 9.19
N ALA A 174 -21.42 -27.27 10.08
CA ALA A 174 -22.28 -26.08 10.09
C ALA A 174 -22.04 -25.22 8.83
N ILE A 175 -20.79 -25.10 8.40
CA ILE A 175 -20.42 -24.40 7.17
C ILE A 175 -20.99 -25.14 5.95
N ALA A 176 -20.79 -26.46 5.85
CA ALA A 176 -21.26 -27.26 4.73
C ALA A 176 -22.80 -27.22 4.55
N HIS A 177 -23.54 -27.13 5.64
CA HIS A 177 -25.00 -27.10 5.62
C HIS A 177 -25.59 -25.68 5.76
N SER A 178 -24.76 -24.65 5.76
CA SER A 178 -25.19 -23.25 5.98
C SER A 178 -26.03 -23.09 7.25
N SER A 179 -25.74 -23.87 8.28
CA SER A 179 -26.41 -23.83 9.58
C SER A 179 -25.59 -23.00 10.58
N GLY A 180 -26.26 -22.43 11.57
CA GLY A 180 -25.57 -21.75 12.68
C GLY A 180 -24.91 -22.77 13.63
N GLY A 181 -23.95 -22.29 14.43
CA GLY A 181 -23.31 -23.09 15.49
C GLY A 181 -22.79 -22.21 16.61
N GLU A 182 -22.74 -22.74 17.84
CA GLU A 182 -22.10 -22.10 18.98
C GLU A 182 -20.96 -22.99 19.47
N TYR A 183 -19.73 -22.44 19.49
CA TYR A 183 -18.54 -23.18 19.88
C TYR A 183 -17.84 -22.45 21.03
N ARG A 184 -17.55 -23.18 22.11
CA ARG A 184 -16.85 -22.66 23.30
C ARG A 184 -15.46 -23.26 23.37
N LEU A 185 -14.46 -22.41 23.30
CA LEU A 185 -13.05 -22.78 23.31
C LEU A 185 -12.31 -21.99 24.37
N ASN A 186 -11.36 -22.63 25.04
CA ASN A 186 -10.43 -21.93 25.92
C ASN A 186 -9.34 -21.29 25.06
N ILE A 187 -9.10 -20.00 25.27
CA ILE A 187 -8.05 -19.25 24.60
C ILE A 187 -6.95 -18.82 25.57
N GLN A 188 -5.75 -18.69 25.06
CA GLN A 188 -4.60 -18.19 25.79
C GLN A 188 -4.10 -16.87 25.14
N ASN A 189 -3.23 -16.15 25.83
CA ASN A 189 -2.65 -14.91 25.30
C ASN A 189 -1.73 -15.13 24.09
N THR A 190 -1.33 -16.37 23.83
CA THR A 190 -0.56 -16.77 22.65
C THR A 190 -1.45 -17.01 21.43
N ASP A 191 -2.75 -17.24 21.60
CA ASP A 191 -3.67 -17.46 20.49
C ASP A 191 -3.94 -16.16 19.77
N ARG A 192 -3.56 -16.09 18.51
CA ARG A 192 -3.68 -14.91 17.65
C ARG A 192 -4.70 -15.14 16.55
N SER A 193 -5.38 -14.06 16.16
CA SER A 193 -6.30 -14.09 15.01
C SER A 193 -7.33 -15.22 15.08
N VAL A 194 -7.88 -15.50 16.27
CA VAL A 194 -8.87 -16.57 16.50
C VAL A 194 -10.07 -16.37 15.58
N GLY A 195 -10.45 -17.41 14.85
CA GLY A 195 -11.54 -17.39 13.89
C GLY A 195 -11.18 -16.82 12.50
N ALA A 196 -9.99 -16.27 12.31
CA ALA A 196 -9.60 -15.73 11.01
C ALA A 196 -9.57 -16.78 9.88
N ALA A 197 -9.41 -18.04 10.23
CA ALA A 197 -9.46 -19.14 9.26
C ALA A 197 -10.89 -19.50 8.80
N LEU A 198 -11.93 -19.06 9.53
CA LEU A 198 -13.33 -19.27 9.15
C LEU A 198 -13.83 -18.22 8.16
N SER A 199 -13.21 -17.06 8.11
CA SER A 199 -13.62 -15.90 7.30
C SER A 199 -12.76 -15.66 6.05
N GLY A 200 -11.74 -16.46 5.86
CA GLY A 200 -10.74 -16.29 4.78
C GLY A 200 -10.83 -17.26 3.63
#